data_684cfa58fe6278cabf11b2e82a4028d4
#
_entry.id   684cfa58fe6278cabf11b2e82a4028d4
#
_cell.length_a   1.000
_cell.length_b   1.000
_cell.length_c   1.000
_cell.angle_alpha   90.00
_cell.angle_beta   90.00
_cell.angle_gamma   90.00
#
_symmetry.space_group_name_H-M   'P 1'
#
loop_
_entity.id
_entity.type
_entity.pdbx_description
1 polymer ?
#
loop_
_entity_poly.entity_id
_entity_poly.type
_entity_poly.pdbx_seq_one_letter_code
_entity_poly.pdbx_strand_id
1 'polypeptide(L)'
;MSKLSDRIIQVLIRKDVSIHAQLFRFMSLLGTIAMAVGGVYTLAEGMEIKNVAALFAGALFMGMLFWAGNKFQQYDLCSFILMSGLNGIFLPVTFLRSGGLKSGMPLWFVLGFISLFFLLRGKSLVAGTVITIIADAYCFYTAYVHPERITYMESESVVYVDIIVSAVITIFLTCAFMFI
;
A
#
# COMPACT_ATOMS: atom_id res chain seq x y z
N MET A 1 9.33 -28.44 7.94
CA MET A 1 9.27 -27.06 7.42
C MET A 1 10.08 -27.01 6.13
N SER A 2 9.58 -26.43 5.05
CA SER A 2 10.22 -26.54 3.74
C SER A 2 11.44 -25.62 3.62
N LYS A 3 12.49 -26.03 2.89
CA LYS A 3 13.68 -25.22 2.57
C LYS A 3 13.35 -23.83 1.99
N LEU A 4 12.14 -23.64 1.48
CA LEU A 4 11.63 -22.38 0.96
C LEU A 4 11.28 -21.40 2.09
N SER A 5 10.62 -21.89 3.14
CA SER A 5 10.28 -21.11 4.35
C SER A 5 11.53 -20.55 5.02
N ASP A 6 12.57 -21.38 5.19
CA ASP A 6 13.83 -20.96 5.80
C ASP A 6 14.58 -19.92 4.95
N ARG A 7 14.53 -20.03 3.62
CA ARG A 7 15.11 -19.03 2.72
C ARG A 7 14.36 -17.71 2.77
N ILE A 8 13.02 -17.73 2.80
CA ILE A 8 12.20 -16.51 2.91
C ILE A 8 12.48 -15.80 4.24
N ILE A 9 12.52 -16.56 5.34
CA ILE A 9 12.83 -16.03 6.67
C ILE A 9 14.26 -15.45 6.71
N GLN A 10 15.25 -16.11 6.13
CA GLN A 10 16.62 -15.60 6.05
C GLN A 10 16.75 -14.32 5.20
N VAL A 11 15.95 -14.16 4.15
CA VAL A 11 15.94 -12.94 3.32
C VAL A 11 15.26 -11.78 4.06
N LEU A 12 14.21 -12.06 4.84
CA LEU A 12 13.46 -11.06 5.60
C LEU A 12 14.18 -10.63 6.90
N ILE A 13 14.82 -11.58 7.62
CA ILE A 13 15.44 -11.36 8.93
C ILE A 13 16.97 -11.49 8.81
N ARG A 14 17.57 -10.77 7.89
CA ARG A 14 19.03 -10.63 7.86
C ARG A 14 19.47 -9.71 9.01
N LYS A 15 20.13 -10.26 10.03
CA LYS A 15 20.62 -9.53 11.22
C LYS A 15 21.61 -8.40 10.90
N ASP A 16 22.17 -8.39 9.70
CA ASP A 16 23.16 -7.41 9.24
C ASP A 16 22.54 -6.17 8.57
N VAL A 17 21.19 -6.07 8.53
CA VAL A 17 20.50 -5.00 7.80
C VAL A 17 19.66 -4.17 8.78
N SER A 18 19.61 -2.85 8.56
CA SER A 18 18.83 -1.95 9.42
C SER A 18 17.35 -2.34 9.47
N ILE A 19 16.68 -2.05 10.60
CA ILE A 19 15.24 -2.32 10.78
C ILE A 19 14.42 -1.74 9.63
N HIS A 20 14.77 -0.54 9.13
CA HIS A 20 14.09 0.09 7.99
C HIS A 20 14.20 -0.71 6.69
N ALA A 21 15.38 -1.29 6.42
CA ALA A 21 15.55 -2.13 5.26
C ALA A 21 14.77 -3.45 5.37
N GLN A 22 14.62 -3.99 6.59
CA GLN A 22 13.78 -5.16 6.84
C GLN A 22 12.30 -4.82 6.63
N LEU A 23 11.83 -3.69 7.17
CA LEU A 23 10.47 -3.18 6.97
C LEU A 23 10.16 -2.91 5.49
N PHE A 24 11.10 -2.26 4.77
CA PHE A 24 10.96 -2.06 3.33
C PHE A 24 10.81 -3.38 2.57
N ARG A 25 11.66 -4.38 2.89
CA ARG A 25 11.57 -5.71 2.28
C ARG A 25 10.23 -6.38 2.55
N PHE A 26 9.80 -6.33 3.81
CA PHE A 26 8.51 -6.90 4.21
C PHE A 26 7.35 -6.23 3.48
N MET A 27 7.29 -4.89 3.49
CA MET A 27 6.21 -4.12 2.86
C MET A 27 6.17 -4.29 1.35
N SER A 28 7.32 -4.23 0.68
CA SER A 28 7.39 -4.39 -0.78
C SER A 28 7.04 -5.82 -1.22
N LEU A 29 7.46 -6.84 -0.47
CA LEU A 29 7.11 -8.23 -0.76
C LEU A 29 5.62 -8.50 -0.50
N LEU A 30 5.11 -8.06 0.66
CA LEU A 30 3.69 -8.21 1.01
C LEU A 30 2.80 -7.49 0.00
N GLY A 31 3.14 -6.26 -0.37
CA GLY A 31 2.42 -5.49 -1.38
C GLY A 31 2.44 -6.16 -2.77
N THR A 32 3.59 -6.71 -3.17
CA THR A 32 3.71 -7.48 -4.42
C THR A 32 2.75 -8.67 -4.43
N ILE A 33 2.75 -9.45 -3.34
CA ILE A 33 1.88 -10.63 -3.21
C ILE A 33 0.40 -10.21 -3.17
N ALA A 34 0.06 -9.21 -2.36
CA ALA A 34 -1.32 -8.74 -2.21
C ALA A 34 -1.89 -8.23 -3.55
N MET A 35 -1.11 -7.42 -4.29
CA MET A 35 -1.55 -6.92 -5.59
C MET A 35 -1.64 -8.03 -6.65
N ALA A 36 -0.71 -8.99 -6.65
CA ALA A 36 -0.76 -10.13 -7.55
C ALA A 36 -1.99 -11.01 -7.28
N VAL A 37 -2.25 -11.34 -6.01
CA VAL A 37 -3.44 -12.12 -5.61
C VAL A 37 -4.71 -11.34 -5.91
N GLY A 38 -4.75 -10.04 -5.61
CA GLY A 38 -5.88 -9.17 -5.97
C GLY A 38 -6.12 -9.14 -7.48
N GLY A 39 -5.07 -9.08 -8.29
CA GLY A 39 -5.15 -9.14 -9.75
C GLY A 39 -5.75 -10.45 -10.27
N VAL A 40 -5.34 -11.58 -9.71
CA VAL A 40 -5.91 -12.89 -10.04
C VAL A 40 -7.38 -12.98 -9.63
N TYR A 41 -7.73 -12.51 -8.43
CA TYR A 41 -9.09 -12.48 -7.93
C TYR A 41 -10.00 -11.62 -8.84
N THR A 42 -9.57 -10.39 -9.15
CA THR A 42 -10.29 -9.45 -10.02
C THR A 42 -10.51 -10.03 -11.43
N LEU A 43 -9.52 -10.78 -11.94
CA LEU A 43 -9.61 -11.49 -13.21
C LEU A 43 -10.64 -12.63 -13.15
N ALA A 44 -10.67 -13.38 -12.06
CA ALA A 44 -11.61 -14.48 -11.85
C ALA A 44 -13.06 -14.00 -11.72
N GLU A 45 -13.28 -12.82 -11.15
CA GLU A 45 -14.58 -12.15 -11.03
C GLU A 45 -15.06 -11.53 -12.36
N GLY A 46 -14.25 -11.56 -13.42
CA GLY A 46 -14.60 -10.99 -14.73
C GLY A 46 -14.67 -9.46 -14.75
N MET A 47 -14.00 -8.80 -13.83
CA MET A 47 -13.96 -7.33 -13.77
C MET A 47 -13.21 -6.71 -14.96
N GLU A 48 -13.34 -5.41 -15.14
CA GLU A 48 -12.71 -4.68 -16.24
C GLU A 48 -11.19 -4.95 -16.30
N ILE A 49 -10.71 -5.28 -17.49
CA ILE A 49 -9.29 -5.58 -17.77
C ILE A 49 -8.34 -4.47 -17.31
N LYS A 50 -8.83 -3.21 -17.27
CA LYS A 50 -8.06 -2.06 -16.77
C LYS A 50 -7.71 -2.17 -15.29
N ASN A 51 -8.62 -2.68 -14.46
CA ASN A 51 -8.41 -2.87 -13.03
C ASN A 51 -7.42 -4.01 -12.79
N VAL A 52 -7.56 -5.10 -13.54
CA VAL A 52 -6.62 -6.24 -13.52
C VAL A 52 -5.21 -5.78 -13.90
N ALA A 53 -5.09 -5.03 -15.00
CA ALA A 53 -3.81 -4.50 -15.47
C ALA A 53 -3.17 -3.54 -14.45
N ALA A 54 -3.95 -2.70 -13.79
CA ALA A 54 -3.44 -1.78 -12.75
C ALA A 54 -2.87 -2.55 -11.54
N LEU A 55 -3.52 -3.62 -11.09
CA LEU A 55 -3.02 -4.45 -9.99
C LEU A 55 -1.73 -5.19 -10.36
N PHE A 56 -1.64 -5.78 -11.55
CA PHE A 56 -0.41 -6.43 -11.99
C PHE A 56 0.72 -5.42 -12.24
N ALA A 57 0.43 -4.23 -12.76
CA ALA A 57 1.42 -3.16 -12.90
C ALA A 57 1.95 -2.71 -11.52
N GLY A 58 1.06 -2.60 -10.53
CA GLY A 58 1.44 -2.31 -9.14
C GLY A 58 2.30 -3.42 -8.53
N ALA A 59 1.95 -4.69 -8.75
CA ALA A 59 2.74 -5.84 -8.30
C ALA A 59 4.15 -5.83 -8.93
N LEU A 60 4.25 -5.58 -10.23
CA LEU A 60 5.54 -5.45 -10.93
C LEU A 60 6.36 -4.29 -10.39
N PHE A 61 5.75 -3.13 -10.19
CA PHE A 61 6.42 -1.96 -9.63
C PHE A 61 7.00 -2.24 -8.24
N MET A 62 6.20 -2.82 -7.33
CA MET A 62 6.68 -3.19 -6.00
C MET A 62 7.76 -4.27 -6.03
N GLY A 63 7.61 -5.28 -6.90
CA GLY A 63 8.62 -6.32 -7.12
C GLY A 63 9.95 -5.76 -7.66
N MET A 64 9.88 -4.80 -8.58
CA MET A 64 11.07 -4.10 -9.09
C MET A 64 11.76 -3.27 -8.00
N LEU A 65 11.00 -2.56 -7.16
CA LEU A 65 11.56 -1.82 -6.03
C LEU A 65 12.20 -2.76 -5.00
N PHE A 66 11.55 -3.89 -4.69
CA PHE A 66 12.13 -4.92 -3.83
C PHE A 66 13.48 -5.42 -4.39
N TRP A 67 13.51 -5.77 -5.67
CA TRP A 67 14.73 -6.23 -6.33
C TRP A 67 15.82 -5.15 -6.34
N ALA A 68 15.47 -3.91 -6.72
CA ALA A 68 16.41 -2.79 -6.79
C ALA A 68 16.97 -2.45 -5.41
N GLY A 69 16.13 -2.37 -4.37
CA GLY A 69 16.55 -2.13 -2.99
C GLY A 69 17.55 -3.18 -2.49
N ASN A 70 17.30 -4.45 -2.81
CA ASN A 70 18.22 -5.53 -2.43
C ASN A 70 19.52 -5.54 -3.25
N LYS A 71 19.46 -5.25 -4.54
CA LYS A 71 20.63 -5.27 -5.44
C LYS A 71 21.55 -4.09 -5.19
N PHE A 72 20.99 -2.88 -5.07
CA PHE A 72 21.77 -1.64 -4.97
C PHE A 72 21.97 -1.18 -3.51
N GLN A 73 21.35 -1.85 -2.53
CA GLN A 73 21.40 -1.50 -1.11
C GLN A 73 20.91 -0.07 -0.81
N GLN A 74 20.09 0.52 -1.71
CA GLN A 74 19.54 1.88 -1.59
C GLN A 74 18.12 1.84 -1.02
N TYR A 75 17.99 1.30 0.18
CA TYR A 75 16.68 1.11 0.82
C TYR A 75 15.94 2.41 1.07
N ASP A 76 16.62 3.49 1.46
CA ASP A 76 16.01 4.79 1.75
C ASP A 76 15.37 5.40 0.50
N LEU A 77 16.06 5.34 -0.64
CA LEU A 77 15.53 5.83 -1.91
C LEU A 77 14.35 4.97 -2.39
N CYS A 78 14.49 3.65 -2.33
CA CYS A 78 13.43 2.72 -2.74
C CYS A 78 12.21 2.85 -1.82
N SER A 79 12.39 3.04 -0.51
CA SER A 79 11.31 3.32 0.44
C SER A 79 10.59 4.63 0.13
N PHE A 80 11.34 5.67 -0.21
CA PHE A 80 10.76 6.96 -0.60
C PHE A 80 9.92 6.85 -1.87
N ILE A 81 10.43 6.17 -2.90
CA ILE A 81 9.69 5.93 -4.15
C ILE A 81 8.43 5.09 -3.88
N LEU A 82 8.57 4.03 -3.07
CA LEU A 82 7.46 3.16 -2.68
C LEU A 82 6.34 3.95 -2.00
N MET A 83 6.70 4.73 -0.97
CA MET A 83 5.72 5.48 -0.17
C MET A 83 5.10 6.64 -0.94
N SER A 84 5.90 7.33 -1.77
CA SER A 84 5.39 8.39 -2.65
C SER A 84 4.44 7.84 -3.71
N GLY A 85 4.74 6.70 -4.30
CA GLY A 85 3.86 6.01 -5.25
C GLY A 85 2.58 5.50 -4.58
N LEU A 86 2.69 4.90 -3.40
CA LEU A 86 1.55 4.39 -2.65
C LEU A 86 0.61 5.53 -2.21
N ASN A 87 1.12 6.49 -1.45
CA ASN A 87 0.31 7.57 -0.87
C ASN A 87 -0.02 8.68 -1.86
N GLY A 88 0.89 8.99 -2.80
CA GLY A 88 0.68 10.08 -3.75
C GLY A 88 -0.14 9.69 -4.99
N ILE A 89 -0.18 8.42 -5.36
CA ILE A 89 -0.85 7.97 -6.59
C ILE A 89 -1.86 6.86 -6.31
N PHE A 90 -1.41 5.74 -5.74
CA PHE A 90 -2.24 4.54 -5.63
C PHE A 90 -3.45 4.75 -4.73
N LEU A 91 -3.25 5.24 -3.50
CA LEU A 91 -4.36 5.48 -2.57
C LEU A 91 -5.34 6.54 -3.08
N PRO A 92 -4.91 7.71 -3.63
CA PRO A 92 -5.81 8.67 -4.27
C PRO A 92 -6.65 8.08 -5.42
N VAL A 93 -6.03 7.34 -6.33
CA VAL A 93 -6.75 6.71 -7.44
C VAL A 93 -7.75 5.68 -6.93
N THR A 94 -7.37 4.86 -5.96
CA THR A 94 -8.26 3.87 -5.34
C THR A 94 -9.40 4.56 -4.58
N PHE A 95 -9.14 5.64 -3.86
CA PHE A 95 -10.15 6.43 -3.17
C PHE A 95 -11.26 6.90 -4.12
N LEU A 96 -10.89 7.45 -5.28
CA LEU A 96 -11.88 7.93 -6.26
C LEU A 96 -12.70 6.79 -6.88
N ARG A 97 -12.15 5.57 -6.93
CA ARG A 97 -12.78 4.41 -7.58
C ARG A 97 -13.49 3.45 -6.64
N SER A 98 -13.27 3.56 -5.33
CA SER A 98 -13.75 2.58 -4.33
C SER A 98 -14.58 3.21 -3.22
N GLY A 99 -15.49 4.11 -3.58
CA GLY A 99 -16.48 4.66 -2.63
C GLY A 99 -16.07 5.90 -1.88
N GLY A 100 -14.81 6.36 -2.00
CA GLY A 100 -14.34 7.59 -1.37
C GLY A 100 -14.49 7.58 0.17
N LEU A 101 -15.14 8.62 0.71
CA LEU A 101 -15.40 8.74 2.16
C LEU A 101 -16.40 7.71 2.69
N LYS A 102 -17.21 7.09 1.83
CA LYS A 102 -18.21 6.09 2.19
C LYS A 102 -17.66 4.66 2.08
N SER A 103 -16.37 4.47 2.26
CA SER A 103 -15.68 3.17 2.17
C SER A 103 -14.62 3.04 3.25
N GLY A 104 -13.88 1.95 3.25
CA GLY A 104 -12.70 1.75 4.12
C GLY A 104 -11.48 2.60 3.75
N MET A 105 -11.51 3.36 2.65
CA MET A 105 -10.37 4.13 2.16
C MET A 105 -9.77 5.13 3.14
N PRO A 106 -10.55 5.85 3.99
CA PRO A 106 -9.97 6.71 5.03
C PRO A 106 -9.02 5.96 5.98
N LEU A 107 -9.30 4.69 6.27
CA LEU A 107 -8.43 3.86 7.12
C LEU A 107 -7.10 3.52 6.41
N TRP A 108 -7.14 3.33 5.10
CA TRP A 108 -5.93 3.14 4.29
C TRP A 108 -5.04 4.38 4.25
N PHE A 109 -5.62 5.59 4.24
CA PHE A 109 -4.84 6.83 4.37
C PHE A 109 -4.14 6.92 5.73
N VAL A 110 -4.84 6.58 6.82
CA VAL A 110 -4.23 6.51 8.16
C VAL A 110 -3.08 5.51 8.18
N LEU A 111 -3.27 4.31 7.64
CA LEU A 111 -2.23 3.30 7.55
C LEU A 111 -1.05 3.77 6.68
N GLY A 112 -1.33 4.38 5.54
CA GLY A 112 -0.32 4.97 4.66
C GLY A 112 0.52 6.03 5.38
N PHE A 113 -0.14 6.91 6.14
CA PHE A 113 0.52 7.94 6.93
C PHE A 113 1.40 7.35 8.04
N ILE A 114 0.89 6.37 8.80
CA ILE A 114 1.66 5.65 9.83
C ILE A 114 2.89 4.99 9.20
N SER A 115 2.74 4.34 8.05
CA SER A 115 3.82 3.63 7.35
C SER A 115 4.98 4.54 6.96
N LEU A 116 4.75 5.85 6.73
CA LEU A 116 5.83 6.81 6.46
C LEU A 116 6.86 6.86 7.60
N PHE A 117 6.38 6.90 8.86
CA PHE A 117 7.26 7.00 10.03
C PHE A 117 8.11 5.75 10.24
N PHE A 118 7.63 4.60 9.79
CA PHE A 118 8.38 3.35 9.88
C PHE A 118 9.38 3.17 8.74
N LEU A 119 9.06 3.69 7.55
CA LEU A 119 9.85 3.44 6.34
C LEU A 119 10.77 4.60 5.95
N LEU A 120 10.44 5.83 6.32
CA LEU A 120 11.18 7.02 5.89
C LEU A 120 11.89 7.70 7.07
N ARG A 121 12.96 8.44 6.76
CA ARG A 121 13.76 9.19 7.75
C ARG A 121 14.20 10.54 7.20
N GLY A 122 14.46 11.46 8.12
CA GLY A 122 15.07 12.76 7.79
C GLY A 122 14.30 13.50 6.70
N LYS A 123 14.99 13.97 5.66
CA LYS A 123 14.41 14.75 4.57
C LYS A 123 13.37 13.97 3.76
N SER A 124 13.58 12.67 3.58
CA SER A 124 12.64 11.80 2.85
C SER A 124 11.30 11.66 3.60
N LEU A 125 11.33 11.61 4.93
CA LEU A 125 10.11 11.60 5.74
C LEU A 125 9.33 12.91 5.56
N VAL A 126 9.99 14.06 5.64
CA VAL A 126 9.35 15.35 5.46
C VAL A 126 8.73 15.46 4.05
N ALA A 127 9.49 15.11 3.02
CA ALA A 127 8.99 15.15 1.64
C ALA A 127 7.82 14.18 1.42
N GLY A 128 7.92 12.95 1.91
CA GLY A 128 6.85 11.95 1.84
C GLY A 128 5.59 12.39 2.59
N THR A 129 5.74 12.99 3.77
CA THR A 129 4.62 13.57 4.54
C THR A 129 3.92 14.68 3.78
N VAL A 130 4.67 15.61 3.17
CA VAL A 130 4.09 16.70 2.37
C VAL A 130 3.31 16.15 1.17
N ILE A 131 3.89 15.17 0.44
CA ILE A 131 3.22 14.51 -0.70
C ILE A 131 1.90 13.87 -0.23
N THR A 132 1.93 13.14 0.88
CA THR A 132 0.74 12.44 1.42
C THR A 132 -0.33 13.45 1.83
N ILE A 133 0.01 14.51 2.58
CA ILE A 133 -0.95 15.53 3.01
C ILE A 133 -1.61 16.20 1.79
N ILE A 134 -0.83 16.53 0.75
CA ILE A 134 -1.37 17.16 -0.47
C ILE A 134 -2.33 16.18 -1.19
N ALA A 135 -1.93 14.90 -1.30
CA ALA A 135 -2.74 13.88 -1.95
C ALA A 135 -4.04 13.61 -1.20
N ASP A 136 -3.97 13.47 0.13
CA ASP A 136 -5.15 13.27 0.99
C ASP A 136 -6.09 14.48 0.94
N ALA A 137 -5.52 15.69 1.06
CA ALA A 137 -6.30 16.93 0.94
C ALA A 137 -7.01 17.04 -0.41
N TYR A 138 -6.34 16.67 -1.50
CA TYR A 138 -6.95 16.61 -2.83
C TYR A 138 -8.11 15.61 -2.89
N CYS A 139 -7.95 14.43 -2.28
CA CYS A 139 -9.00 13.41 -2.22
C CYS A 139 -10.23 13.92 -1.44
N PHE A 140 -10.02 14.49 -0.25
CA PHE A 140 -11.12 15.03 0.57
C PHE A 140 -11.78 16.22 -0.09
N TYR A 141 -11.01 17.11 -0.70
CA TYR A 141 -11.54 18.24 -1.47
C TYR A 141 -12.40 17.76 -2.64
N THR A 142 -11.91 16.79 -3.41
CA THR A 142 -12.65 16.20 -4.54
C THR A 142 -13.93 15.52 -4.06
N ALA A 143 -13.90 14.82 -2.94
CA ALA A 143 -15.09 14.17 -2.37
C ALA A 143 -16.16 15.19 -1.94
N TYR A 144 -15.75 16.37 -1.49
CA TYR A 144 -16.66 17.42 -1.05
C TYR A 144 -17.21 18.25 -2.23
N VAL A 145 -16.34 18.68 -3.15
CA VAL A 145 -16.71 19.63 -4.23
C VAL A 145 -17.19 18.92 -5.49
N HIS A 146 -16.67 17.71 -5.77
CA HIS A 146 -16.90 16.94 -6.98
C HIS A 146 -17.29 15.47 -6.67
N PRO A 147 -18.38 15.24 -5.90
CA PRO A 147 -18.80 13.89 -5.53
C PRO A 147 -19.12 13.01 -6.75
N GLU A 148 -19.45 13.61 -7.91
CA GLU A 148 -19.69 12.91 -9.16
C GLU A 148 -18.46 12.21 -9.75
N ARG A 149 -17.24 12.54 -9.27
CA ARG A 149 -15.99 11.88 -9.68
C ARG A 149 -15.69 10.62 -8.90
N ILE A 150 -16.49 10.35 -7.85
CA ILE A 150 -16.31 9.17 -7.01
C ILE A 150 -17.25 8.06 -7.50
N THR A 151 -16.67 6.90 -7.78
CA THR A 151 -17.46 5.70 -8.06
C THR A 151 -17.85 5.07 -6.74
N TYR A 152 -19.15 5.14 -6.39
CA TYR A 152 -19.68 4.55 -5.18
C TYR A 152 -19.95 3.05 -5.37
N MET A 153 -19.87 2.30 -4.27
CA MET A 153 -20.23 0.89 -4.25
C MET A 153 -21.75 0.73 -4.38
N GLU A 154 -22.20 -0.28 -5.10
CA GLU A 154 -23.62 -0.47 -5.44
C GLU A 154 -24.48 -0.89 -4.24
N SER A 155 -23.91 -1.50 -3.21
CA SER A 155 -24.63 -2.09 -2.10
C SER A 155 -24.07 -1.65 -0.75
N GLU A 156 -24.96 -1.28 0.18
CA GLU A 156 -24.57 -0.95 1.57
C GLU A 156 -23.85 -2.11 2.27
N SER A 157 -24.23 -3.34 2.00
CA SER A 157 -23.58 -4.52 2.59
C SER A 157 -22.12 -4.62 2.16
N VAL A 158 -21.79 -4.31 0.91
CA VAL A 158 -20.41 -4.28 0.38
C VAL A 158 -19.61 -3.18 1.08
N VAL A 159 -20.21 -2.00 1.29
CA VAL A 159 -19.58 -0.90 2.04
C VAL A 159 -19.22 -1.31 3.46
N TYR A 160 -20.14 -1.94 4.19
CA TYR A 160 -19.89 -2.41 5.57
C TYR A 160 -18.77 -3.45 5.61
N VAL A 161 -18.78 -4.42 4.71
CA VAL A 161 -17.72 -5.44 4.62
C VAL A 161 -16.38 -4.78 4.33
N ASP A 162 -16.31 -3.85 3.40
CA ASP A 162 -15.08 -3.11 3.06
C ASP A 162 -14.52 -2.33 4.24
N ILE A 163 -15.37 -1.61 4.98
CA ILE A 163 -14.97 -0.87 6.19
C ILE A 163 -14.43 -1.82 7.25
N ILE A 164 -15.12 -2.94 7.54
CA ILE A 164 -14.69 -3.91 8.55
C ILE A 164 -13.37 -4.55 8.15
N VAL A 165 -13.23 -5.00 6.92
CA VAL A 165 -12.00 -5.61 6.40
C VAL A 165 -10.85 -4.62 6.46
N SER A 166 -11.07 -3.37 6.00
CA SER A 166 -10.06 -2.31 6.05
C SER A 166 -9.63 -1.99 7.48
N ALA A 167 -10.57 -1.95 8.43
CA ALA A 167 -10.27 -1.74 9.85
C ALA A 167 -9.41 -2.88 10.43
N VAL A 168 -9.79 -4.13 10.18
CA VAL A 168 -9.04 -5.31 10.64
C VAL A 168 -7.63 -5.31 10.09
N ILE A 169 -7.47 -5.06 8.78
CA ILE A 169 -6.15 -5.01 8.13
C ILE A 169 -5.31 -3.86 8.69
N THR A 170 -5.90 -2.67 8.86
CA THR A 170 -5.20 -1.50 9.41
C THR A 170 -4.70 -1.76 10.82
N ILE A 171 -5.54 -2.31 11.71
CA ILE A 171 -5.16 -2.67 13.07
C ILE A 171 -4.05 -3.73 13.05
N PHE A 172 -4.22 -4.79 12.26
CA PHE A 172 -3.24 -5.87 12.18
C PHE A 172 -1.88 -5.38 11.71
N LEU A 173 -1.83 -4.60 10.62
CA LEU A 173 -0.57 -4.07 10.08
C LEU A 173 0.07 -3.05 11.03
N THR A 174 -0.72 -2.18 11.67
CA THR A 174 -0.20 -1.23 12.67
C THR A 174 0.41 -1.98 13.85
N CYS A 175 -0.27 -3.00 14.37
CA CYS A 175 0.30 -3.85 15.42
C CYS A 175 1.58 -4.55 14.95
N ALA A 176 1.59 -5.11 13.73
CA ALA A 176 2.79 -5.76 13.19
C ALA A 176 3.98 -4.79 13.11
N PHE A 177 3.76 -3.53 12.72
CA PHE A 177 4.81 -2.50 12.72
C PHE A 177 5.36 -2.18 14.12
N MET A 178 4.54 -2.30 15.17
CA MET A 178 4.98 -2.04 16.55
C MET A 178 5.81 -3.19 17.15
N PHE A 179 5.71 -4.40 16.59
CA PHE A 179 6.43 -5.59 17.07
C PHE A 179 7.72 -5.88 16.29
N ILE A 180 8.04 -5.15 15.24
CA ILE A 180 9.30 -5.25 14.48
C ILE A 180 10.29 -4.19 14.96
#